data_988bbb57d09ccd4016bba6786b3ce2d6
#
_entry.id   988bbb57d09ccd4016bba6786b3ce2d6
#
_cell.length_a   1.000
_cell.length_b   1.000
_cell.length_c   1.000
_cell.angle_alpha   90.00
_cell.angle_beta   90.00
_cell.angle_gamma   90.00
#
_symmetry.space_group_name_H-M   'P 1'
#
loop_
_entity.id
_entity.type
_entity.pdbx_description
1 polymer ?
#
loop_
_entity_poly.entity_id
_entity_poly.type
_entity_poly.pdbx_seq_one_letter_code
_entity_poly.pdbx_strand_id
1 'polypeptide(L)'
;MKSKSILLTIFLSLFLFSFFNISHADDHLHTVSGSVTGCSSKHAVHVLIYEESGFKGMNHSQESIYKPEKGSECNISFSMQVPSGPYALASFEDKNGNGELDFFFFIPKEPAGFYQFSGMGAPKFDKMKVDVNSDINNIEIVLP
;
A
#
# COMPACT_ATOMS: atom_id res chain seq x y z
N MET A 1 -74.13 -8.29 39.17
CA MET A 1 -72.83 -8.94 39.38
C MET A 1 -71.82 -8.38 38.36
N LYS A 2 -70.73 -7.92 38.86
CA LYS A 2 -69.84 -6.99 38.16
C LYS A 2 -68.94 -7.72 37.14
N SER A 3 -69.09 -7.37 35.85
CA SER A 3 -68.20 -7.77 34.83
C SER A 3 -66.97 -6.80 34.85
N LYS A 4 -65.80 -7.37 35.08
CA LYS A 4 -64.56 -6.61 35.00
C LYS A 4 -64.03 -6.70 33.57
N SER A 5 -64.15 -5.60 32.82
CA SER A 5 -63.46 -5.40 31.56
C SER A 5 -61.96 -5.37 31.79
N ILE A 6 -61.26 -6.34 31.24
CA ILE A 6 -59.83 -6.35 31.17
C ILE A 6 -59.45 -5.59 29.89
N LEU A 7 -59.00 -4.37 30.05
CA LEU A 7 -58.45 -3.54 28.98
C LEU A 7 -57.07 -4.10 28.64
N LEU A 8 -56.99 -4.88 27.59
CA LEU A 8 -55.69 -5.35 27.04
C LEU A 8 -55.04 -4.24 26.29
N THR A 9 -54.15 -3.53 26.95
CA THR A 9 -53.29 -2.50 26.33
C THR A 9 -52.26 -3.21 25.50
N ILE A 10 -52.45 -3.28 24.19
CA ILE A 10 -51.45 -3.75 23.25
C ILE A 10 -50.44 -2.62 23.10
N PHE A 11 -49.29 -2.77 23.77
CA PHE A 11 -48.13 -1.97 23.58
C PHE A 11 -47.48 -2.36 22.24
N LEU A 12 -47.89 -1.66 21.18
CA LEU A 12 -47.23 -1.77 19.88
C LEU A 12 -45.89 -1.06 19.98
N SER A 13 -44.88 -1.78 20.44
CA SER A 13 -43.52 -1.27 20.37
C SER A 13 -43.10 -1.23 18.90
N LEU A 14 -43.14 -0.01 18.33
CA LEU A 14 -42.59 0.29 17.03
C LEU A 14 -41.07 0.12 17.13
N PHE A 15 -40.58 -1.08 16.84
CA PHE A 15 -39.16 -1.36 16.70
C PHE A 15 -38.73 -0.69 15.39
N LEU A 16 -38.29 0.58 15.51
CA LEU A 16 -37.59 1.28 14.46
C LEU A 16 -36.31 0.52 14.19
N PHE A 17 -36.36 -0.44 13.28
CA PHE A 17 -35.17 -0.96 12.62
C PHE A 17 -34.56 0.19 11.80
N SER A 18 -33.69 0.95 12.45
CA SER A 18 -32.76 1.79 11.73
C SER A 18 -31.87 0.85 10.91
N PHE A 19 -32.21 0.69 9.64
CA PHE A 19 -31.30 0.12 8.66
C PHE A 19 -30.09 1.06 8.62
N PHE A 20 -29.08 0.72 9.40
CA PHE A 20 -27.76 1.24 9.18
C PHE A 20 -27.36 0.76 7.78
N ASN A 21 -27.56 1.61 6.79
CA ASN A 21 -26.92 1.45 5.51
C ASN A 21 -25.42 1.57 5.80
N ILE A 22 -24.77 0.44 6.06
CA ILE A 22 -23.33 0.35 5.93
C ILE A 22 -23.08 0.57 4.44
N SER A 23 -22.81 1.82 4.09
CA SER A 23 -22.23 2.13 2.80
C SER A 23 -20.90 1.37 2.77
N HIS A 24 -20.90 0.21 2.15
CA HIS A 24 -19.67 -0.37 1.68
C HIS A 24 -19.17 0.65 0.67
N ALA A 25 -18.16 1.42 1.06
CA ALA A 25 -17.31 2.05 0.07
C ALA A 25 -16.85 0.90 -0.81
N ASP A 26 -17.29 0.90 -2.05
CA ASP A 26 -16.81 -0.02 -3.07
C ASP A 26 -15.33 0.39 -3.24
N ASP A 27 -14.45 -0.28 -2.50
CA ASP A 27 -13.02 -0.05 -2.57
C ASP A 27 -12.55 -0.54 -3.94
N HIS A 28 -12.81 0.29 -4.95
CA HIS A 28 -12.29 0.07 -6.28
C HIS A 28 -10.77 0.02 -6.18
N LEU A 29 -10.23 -1.17 -6.41
CA LEU A 29 -8.79 -1.36 -6.48
C LEU A 29 -8.30 -0.84 -7.83
N HIS A 30 -7.25 -0.04 -7.79
CA HIS A 30 -6.54 0.45 -8.97
C HIS A 30 -5.22 -0.28 -9.11
N THR A 31 -4.84 -0.54 -10.34
CA THR A 31 -3.55 -1.15 -10.66
C THR A 31 -2.46 -0.08 -10.67
N VAL A 32 -1.42 -0.31 -9.90
CA VAL A 32 -0.17 0.46 -9.93
C VAL A 32 0.91 -0.43 -10.50
N SER A 33 1.46 -0.08 -11.65
CA SER A 33 2.42 -0.93 -12.37
C SER A 33 3.58 -0.15 -12.96
N GLY A 34 4.69 -0.86 -13.18
CA GLY A 34 5.89 -0.25 -13.70
C GLY A 34 7.08 -1.20 -13.73
N SER A 35 8.27 -0.64 -13.66
CA SER A 35 9.52 -1.39 -13.69
C SER A 35 10.52 -0.92 -12.63
N VAL A 36 11.37 -1.84 -12.20
CA VAL A 36 12.56 -1.58 -11.38
C VAL A 36 13.78 -1.97 -12.18
N THR A 37 14.74 -1.05 -12.28
CA THR A 37 16.01 -1.25 -12.99
C THR A 37 17.22 -0.98 -12.10
N GLY A 38 18.43 -1.31 -12.55
CA GLY A 38 19.67 -1.05 -11.81
C GLY A 38 20.05 -2.11 -10.77
N CYS A 39 19.23 -3.13 -10.56
CA CYS A 39 19.55 -4.23 -9.66
C CYS A 39 20.63 -5.17 -10.25
N SER A 40 21.27 -5.98 -9.40
CA SER A 40 22.37 -6.86 -9.82
C SER A 40 21.96 -8.18 -10.46
N SER A 41 20.68 -8.50 -10.54
CA SER A 41 20.13 -9.80 -10.95
C SER A 41 20.58 -11.00 -10.12
N LYS A 42 21.06 -10.75 -8.89
CA LYS A 42 21.57 -11.81 -7.99
C LYS A 42 20.69 -12.05 -6.78
N HIS A 43 20.00 -11.04 -6.32
CA HIS A 43 19.25 -11.01 -5.08
C HIS A 43 17.79 -10.70 -5.35
N ALA A 44 16.93 -10.95 -4.36
CA ALA A 44 15.54 -10.57 -4.44
C ALA A 44 15.39 -9.05 -4.52
N VAL A 45 14.39 -8.60 -5.28
CA VAL A 45 14.02 -7.19 -5.40
C VAL A 45 12.65 -7.03 -4.80
N HIS A 46 12.54 -6.15 -3.83
CA HIS A 46 11.32 -5.84 -3.12
C HIS A 46 10.72 -4.55 -3.70
N VAL A 47 9.43 -4.56 -3.97
CA VAL A 47 8.66 -3.37 -4.33
C VAL A 47 7.69 -3.09 -3.20
N LEU A 48 7.76 -1.91 -2.63
CA LEU A 48 7.08 -1.50 -1.42
C LEU A 48 6.12 -0.35 -1.70
N ILE A 49 4.94 -0.43 -1.12
CA ILE A 49 3.96 0.66 -1.14
C ILE A 49 3.75 1.14 0.29
N TYR A 50 3.84 2.45 0.47
CA TYR A 50 3.67 3.12 1.76
C TYR A 50 2.46 4.03 1.75
N GLU A 51 1.66 3.95 2.78
CA GLU A 51 0.73 4.99 3.17
C GLU A 51 1.45 6.05 4.01
N GLU A 52 0.88 7.25 4.10
CA GLU A 52 1.46 8.35 4.86
C GLU A 52 1.74 7.99 6.32
N SER A 53 0.81 7.28 6.95
CA SER A 53 0.90 6.86 8.35
C SER A 53 2.11 5.97 8.65
N GLY A 54 2.48 5.12 7.70
CA GLY A 54 3.60 4.19 7.82
C GLY A 54 4.94 4.73 7.31
N PHE A 55 4.90 5.73 6.43
CA PHE A 55 6.07 6.17 5.67
C PHE A 55 7.25 6.63 6.54
N LYS A 56 6.98 7.43 7.57
CA LYS A 56 8.02 7.94 8.48
C LYS A 56 8.77 6.82 9.21
N GLY A 57 8.08 5.74 9.55
CA GLY A 57 8.64 4.58 10.22
C GLY A 57 9.14 3.49 9.26
N MET A 58 9.11 3.75 7.95
CA MET A 58 9.40 2.77 6.90
C MET A 58 8.54 1.49 6.99
N ASN A 59 7.32 1.63 7.52
CA ASN A 59 6.34 0.56 7.59
C ASN A 59 5.50 0.58 6.31
N HIS A 60 5.79 -0.32 5.38
CA HIS A 60 5.03 -0.45 4.15
C HIS A 60 3.65 -1.07 4.41
N SER A 61 2.66 -0.68 3.60
CA SER A 61 1.31 -1.26 3.64
C SER A 61 1.20 -2.48 2.74
N GLN A 62 1.99 -2.53 1.68
CA GLN A 62 2.07 -3.67 0.75
C GLN A 62 3.49 -3.90 0.28
N GLU A 63 3.78 -5.16 -0.05
CA GLU A 63 5.05 -5.61 -0.56
C GLU A 63 4.85 -6.67 -1.65
N SER A 64 5.70 -6.62 -2.68
CA SER A 64 5.85 -7.70 -3.65
C SER A 64 7.32 -8.00 -3.87
N ILE A 65 7.66 -9.28 -3.89
CA ILE A 65 9.04 -9.76 -3.97
C ILE A 65 9.25 -10.46 -5.31
N TYR A 66 10.28 -10.03 -6.02
CA TYR A 66 10.66 -10.54 -7.33
C TYR A 66 12.06 -11.14 -7.28
N LYS A 67 12.24 -12.27 -7.94
CA LYS A 67 13.56 -12.90 -8.11
C LYS A 67 13.97 -12.76 -9.57
N PRO A 68 14.96 -11.90 -9.87
CA PRO A 68 15.43 -11.76 -11.24
C PRO A 68 16.09 -13.04 -11.75
N GLU A 69 16.04 -13.23 -13.05
CA GLU A 69 16.77 -14.34 -13.70
C GLU A 69 18.27 -14.04 -13.67
N LYS A 70 19.06 -15.04 -13.26
CA LYS A 70 20.52 -14.90 -13.19
C LYS A 70 21.10 -14.64 -14.57
N GLY A 71 21.91 -13.59 -14.66
CA GLY A 71 22.67 -13.25 -15.87
C GLY A 71 21.90 -12.43 -16.90
N SER A 72 20.64 -12.09 -16.63
CA SER A 72 19.90 -11.09 -17.41
C SER A 72 20.19 -9.67 -16.92
N GLU A 73 19.95 -8.68 -17.79
CA GLU A 73 19.84 -7.30 -17.33
C GLU A 73 18.65 -7.19 -16.35
N CYS A 74 18.89 -6.56 -15.21
CA CYS A 74 17.83 -6.44 -14.21
C CYS A 74 16.79 -5.41 -14.62
N ASN A 75 15.66 -5.92 -15.09
CA ASN A 75 14.48 -5.15 -15.42
C ASN A 75 13.26 -5.92 -14.89
N ILE A 76 12.79 -5.56 -13.72
CA ILE A 76 11.67 -6.19 -13.03
C ILE A 76 10.38 -5.45 -13.37
N SER A 77 9.45 -6.11 -14.03
CA SER A 77 8.09 -5.58 -14.18
C SER A 77 7.27 -5.93 -12.94
N PHE A 78 6.58 -4.96 -12.38
CA PHE A 78 5.68 -5.16 -11.23
C PHE A 78 4.27 -4.66 -11.51
N SER A 79 3.31 -5.24 -10.79
CA SER A 79 1.91 -4.82 -10.79
C SER A 79 1.30 -5.13 -9.44
N MET A 80 0.74 -4.11 -8.79
CA MET A 80 0.12 -4.21 -7.47
C MET A 80 -1.25 -3.53 -7.51
N GLN A 81 -2.16 -3.93 -6.65
CA GLN A 81 -3.49 -3.33 -6.56
C GLN A 81 -3.66 -2.63 -5.22
N VAL A 82 -4.11 -1.38 -5.27
CA VAL A 82 -4.35 -0.55 -4.09
C VAL A 82 -5.70 0.17 -4.20
N PRO A 83 -6.38 0.46 -3.09
CA PRO A 83 -7.51 1.37 -3.08
C PRO A 83 -7.15 2.78 -3.58
N SER A 84 -8.14 3.61 -3.86
CA SER A 84 -7.89 5.03 -4.14
C SER A 84 -7.22 5.69 -2.94
N GLY A 85 -6.17 6.49 -3.18
CA GLY A 85 -5.44 7.16 -2.12
C GLY A 85 -4.05 7.65 -2.52
N PRO A 86 -3.37 8.36 -1.62
CA PRO A 86 -1.99 8.78 -1.80
C PRO A 86 -1.03 7.68 -1.33
N TYR A 87 -0.06 7.32 -2.16
CA TYR A 87 0.94 6.30 -1.88
C TYR A 87 2.34 6.76 -2.28
N ALA A 88 3.34 6.36 -1.52
CA ALA A 88 4.73 6.43 -1.96
C ALA A 88 5.21 5.03 -2.34
N LEU A 89 6.03 4.94 -3.39
CA LEU A 89 6.58 3.67 -3.87
C LEU A 89 8.09 3.66 -3.71
N ALA A 90 8.61 2.52 -3.28
CA ALA A 90 10.03 2.28 -3.17
C ALA A 90 10.38 0.87 -3.64
N SER A 91 11.65 0.66 -3.92
CA SER A 91 12.19 -0.67 -4.19
C SER A 91 13.59 -0.79 -3.62
N PHE A 92 13.98 -1.98 -3.24
CA PHE A 92 15.35 -2.29 -2.85
C PHE A 92 15.76 -3.70 -3.29
N GLU A 93 17.07 -3.89 -3.44
CA GLU A 93 17.65 -5.22 -3.67
C GLU A 93 18.15 -5.79 -2.35
N ASP A 94 17.52 -6.84 -1.86
CA ASP A 94 17.85 -7.52 -0.60
C ASP A 94 19.14 -8.35 -0.74
N LYS A 95 20.28 -7.73 -0.46
CA LYS A 95 21.60 -8.38 -0.64
C LYS A 95 21.96 -9.38 0.45
N ASN A 96 21.43 -9.21 1.64
CA ASN A 96 21.73 -10.08 2.77
C ASN A 96 20.67 -11.17 2.99
N GLY A 97 19.52 -11.09 2.31
CA GLY A 97 18.47 -12.09 2.35
C GLY A 97 17.61 -12.06 3.61
N ASN A 98 17.58 -10.92 4.33
CA ASN A 98 16.80 -10.79 5.56
C ASN A 98 15.36 -10.32 5.34
N GLY A 99 15.02 -9.85 4.12
CA GLY A 99 13.72 -9.36 3.75
C GLY A 99 13.41 -7.94 4.22
N GLU A 100 14.39 -7.22 4.74
CA GLU A 100 14.24 -5.86 5.28
C GLU A 100 15.25 -4.92 4.68
N LEU A 101 14.86 -3.68 4.42
CA LEU A 101 15.80 -2.63 4.00
C LEU A 101 16.58 -2.13 5.20
N ASP A 102 17.86 -2.48 5.25
CA ASP A 102 18.77 -2.09 6.32
C ASP A 102 19.30 -0.65 6.14
N PHE A 103 19.49 0.02 7.27
CA PHE A 103 20.05 1.37 7.30
C PHE A 103 21.29 1.44 8.19
N PHE A 104 22.21 2.30 7.80
CA PHE A 104 23.25 2.80 8.70
C PHE A 104 22.96 4.30 8.91
N PHE A 105 22.47 4.65 10.09
CA PHE A 105 21.83 5.94 10.37
C PHE A 105 20.65 6.18 9.42
N PHE A 106 20.82 6.99 8.38
CA PHE A 106 19.79 7.31 7.38
C PHE A 106 20.17 6.85 5.97
N ILE A 107 21.28 6.14 5.84
CA ILE A 107 21.79 5.68 4.55
C ILE A 107 21.41 4.22 4.38
N PRO A 108 20.67 3.86 3.34
CA PRO A 108 20.41 2.46 3.02
C PRO A 108 21.74 1.71 2.83
N LYS A 109 21.86 0.52 3.41
CA LYS A 109 23.01 -0.37 3.20
C LYS A 109 22.88 -1.14 1.90
N GLU A 110 21.69 -1.20 1.36
CA GLU A 110 21.34 -1.93 0.16
C GLU A 110 20.92 -0.95 -0.94
N PRO A 111 21.08 -1.32 -2.22
CA PRO A 111 20.58 -0.50 -3.30
C PRO A 111 19.08 -0.28 -3.14
N ALA A 112 18.67 0.96 -2.96
CA ALA A 112 17.29 1.33 -2.75
C ALA A 112 16.95 2.58 -3.57
N GLY A 113 15.75 2.61 -4.12
CA GLY A 113 15.23 3.73 -4.89
C GLY A 113 13.79 4.03 -4.50
N PHE A 114 13.41 5.29 -4.64
CA PHE A 114 12.03 5.73 -4.47
C PHE A 114 11.54 6.36 -5.77
N TYR A 115 10.29 6.10 -6.08
CA TYR A 115 9.65 6.78 -7.19
C TYR A 115 9.60 8.30 -6.95
N GLN A 116 9.93 9.09 -7.97
CA GLN A 116 9.98 10.57 -7.92
C GLN A 116 10.96 11.18 -6.90
N PHE A 117 11.93 10.41 -6.41
CA PHE A 117 12.97 10.94 -5.54
C PHE A 117 14.35 10.83 -6.16
N SER A 118 14.99 11.96 -6.40
CA SER A 118 16.34 12.05 -6.98
C SER A 118 17.25 12.99 -6.19
N GLY A 119 16.95 13.24 -4.93
CA GLY A 119 17.65 14.23 -4.11
C GLY A 119 18.55 13.64 -3.03
N MET A 120 19.41 14.48 -2.47
CA MET A 120 20.12 14.18 -1.22
C MET A 120 19.22 14.57 -0.02
N GLY A 121 19.18 13.71 0.99
CA GLY A 121 18.43 13.94 2.23
C GLY A 121 17.38 12.90 2.51
N ALA A 122 16.64 13.08 3.59
CA ALA A 122 15.58 12.15 3.95
C ALA A 122 14.39 12.28 2.99
N PRO A 123 13.85 11.15 2.50
CA PRO A 123 12.64 11.16 1.70
C PRO A 123 11.46 11.73 2.48
N LYS A 124 10.58 12.47 1.78
CA LYS A 124 9.38 13.07 2.38
C LYS A 124 8.16 12.62 1.60
N PHE A 125 7.17 12.08 2.29
CA PHE A 125 5.95 11.55 1.68
C PHE A 125 5.30 12.53 0.71
N ASP A 126 5.05 13.78 1.14
CA ASP A 126 4.43 14.81 0.30
C ASP A 126 5.16 15.14 -1.01
N LYS A 127 6.45 14.81 -1.07
CA LYS A 127 7.27 15.05 -2.27
C LYS A 127 7.32 13.87 -3.22
N MET A 128 6.91 12.70 -2.73
CA MET A 128 7.06 11.42 -3.44
C MET A 128 5.74 10.72 -3.67
N LYS A 129 4.67 11.19 -3.03
CA LYS A 129 3.36 10.56 -3.15
C LYS A 129 2.79 10.65 -4.55
N VAL A 130 2.10 9.60 -4.91
CA VAL A 130 1.26 9.51 -6.10
C VAL A 130 -0.17 9.38 -5.64
N ASP A 131 -1.05 10.22 -6.15
CA ASP A 131 -2.48 10.14 -5.85
C ASP A 131 -3.15 9.14 -6.81
N VAL A 132 -3.45 7.96 -6.30
CA VAL A 132 -4.07 6.87 -7.06
C VAL A 132 -5.59 7.05 -7.07
N ASN A 133 -6.12 7.53 -8.20
CA ASN A 133 -7.56 7.69 -8.45
C ASN A 133 -8.02 6.88 -9.68
N SER A 134 -7.09 6.24 -10.35
CA SER A 134 -7.27 5.36 -11.51
C SER A 134 -6.00 4.50 -11.65
N ASP A 135 -6.01 3.55 -12.57
CA ASP A 135 -4.83 2.76 -12.87
C ASP A 135 -3.64 3.65 -13.27
N ILE A 136 -2.48 3.40 -12.65
CA ILE A 136 -1.23 4.09 -12.94
C ILE A 136 -0.24 3.09 -13.53
N ASN A 137 0.20 3.38 -14.74
CA ASN A 137 1.19 2.59 -15.46
C ASN A 137 2.47 3.41 -15.63
N ASN A 138 3.56 2.74 -15.99
CA ASN A 138 4.86 3.35 -16.28
C ASN A 138 5.56 4.00 -15.07
N ILE A 139 5.40 3.44 -13.89
CA ILE A 139 6.23 3.80 -12.74
C ILE A 139 7.63 3.22 -12.98
N GLU A 140 8.64 4.07 -12.90
CA GLU A 140 10.04 3.67 -13.03
C GLU A 140 10.77 3.92 -11.72
N ILE A 141 11.34 2.88 -11.13
CA ILE A 141 12.20 2.96 -9.96
C ILE A 141 13.59 2.48 -10.35
N VAL A 142 14.59 3.33 -10.17
CA VAL A 142 15.97 3.01 -10.49
C VAL A 142 16.75 2.80 -9.20
N LEU A 143 17.39 1.63 -9.07
CA LEU A 143 18.31 1.34 -7.98
C LEU A 143 19.71 1.84 -8.36
N PRO A 144 20.45 2.50 -7.42
CA PRO A 144 21.79 3.05 -7.68
C PRO A 144 22.88 1.97 -7.75
#